data_9fbf9691ed36ddc698e067fa056814e3
#
_entry.id   9fbf9691ed36ddc698e067fa056814e3
#
_cell.length_a   1.000
_cell.length_b   1.000
_cell.length_c   1.000
_cell.angle_alpha   90.00
_cell.angle_beta   90.00
_cell.angle_gamma   90.00
#
_symmetry.space_group_name_H-M   'P 1'
#
loop_
_entity.id
_entity.type
_entity.pdbx_description
1 polymer ?
#
loop_
_entity_poly.entity_id
_entity_poly.type
_entity_poly.pdbx_seq_one_letter_code
_entity_poly.pdbx_strand_id
1 'polypeptide(L)'
;NYLRKIISLQSFFQSNNISYLFFDAIGFQVNVIKENKYSLFLDKNHWWNYDKSINSFHHIAEKLKSFGIDFKDDGHGSHGHPGIEAHEKLSEELYVKVKNIL
;
A
#
# COMPACT_ATOMS: atom_id res chain seq x y z
N ASN A 1 -16.10 -11.54 1.80
CA ASN A 1 -15.51 -10.77 0.72
C ASN A 1 -14.46 -9.79 1.27
N TYR A 2 -13.34 -9.76 0.62
CA TYR A 2 -12.18 -8.95 0.99
C TYR A 2 -12.51 -7.44 1.10
N LEU A 3 -13.16 -6.88 0.08
CA LEU A 3 -13.49 -5.46 0.06
C LEU A 3 -14.49 -5.09 1.17
N ARG A 4 -15.45 -5.96 1.46
CA ARG A 4 -16.41 -5.72 2.54
C ARG A 4 -15.71 -5.61 3.89
N LYS A 5 -14.69 -6.41 4.12
CA LYS A 5 -13.89 -6.36 5.35
C LYS A 5 -13.14 -5.04 5.46
N ILE A 6 -12.59 -4.55 4.35
CA ILE A 6 -11.89 -3.27 4.32
C ILE A 6 -12.86 -2.14 4.64
N ILE A 7 -14.04 -2.13 4.02
CA ILE A 7 -15.07 -1.11 4.25
C ILE A 7 -15.53 -1.14 5.71
N SER A 8 -15.72 -2.33 6.27
CA SER A 8 -16.11 -2.47 7.67
C SER A 8 -15.03 -1.92 8.60
N LEU A 9 -13.77 -2.19 8.31
CA LEU A 9 -12.64 -1.70 9.09
C LEU A 9 -12.53 -0.17 9.00
N GLN A 10 -12.70 0.38 7.81
CA GLN A 10 -12.74 1.83 7.60
C GLN A 10 -13.85 2.48 8.44
N SER A 11 -15.06 1.91 8.41
CA SER A 11 -16.18 2.41 9.18
C SER A 11 -15.90 2.37 10.68
N PHE A 12 -15.27 1.30 11.15
CA PHE A 12 -14.86 1.18 12.54
C PHE A 12 -13.88 2.29 12.94
N PHE A 13 -12.86 2.52 12.14
CA PHE A 13 -11.89 3.58 12.42
C PHE A 13 -12.54 4.95 12.44
N GLN A 14 -13.38 5.25 11.45
CA GLN A 14 -14.06 6.53 11.36
C GLN A 14 -15.01 6.76 12.52
N SER A 15 -15.79 5.74 12.90
CA SER A 15 -16.74 5.84 14.00
C SER A 15 -16.07 6.02 15.36
N ASN A 16 -14.84 5.58 15.50
CA ASN A 16 -14.09 5.66 16.75
C ASN A 16 -12.99 6.74 16.74
N ASN A 17 -12.98 7.59 15.72
CA ASN A 17 -12.01 8.68 15.55
C ASN A 17 -10.56 8.17 15.57
N ILE A 18 -10.33 6.99 14.99
CA ILE A 18 -8.99 6.42 14.87
C ILE A 18 -8.41 6.80 13.52
N SER A 19 -7.24 7.42 13.52
CA SER A 19 -6.52 7.73 12.28
C SER A 19 -6.02 6.45 11.65
N TYR A 20 -6.11 6.34 10.33
CA TYR A 20 -5.72 5.13 9.62
C TYR A 20 -5.18 5.44 8.23
N LEU A 21 -4.42 4.51 7.71
CA LEU A 21 -3.93 4.54 6.33
C LEU A 21 -3.85 3.11 5.81
N PHE A 22 -4.47 2.87 4.69
CA PHE A 22 -4.34 1.59 3.99
C PHE A 22 -3.27 1.69 2.91
N PHE A 23 -2.61 0.60 2.65
CA PHE A 23 -1.74 0.48 1.48
C PHE A 23 -1.73 -0.95 0.96
N ASP A 24 -1.42 -1.10 -0.31
CA ASP A 24 -1.35 -2.40 -0.98
C ASP A 24 0.09 -2.91 -0.93
N ALA A 25 0.31 -4.01 -0.25
CA ALA A 25 1.65 -4.60 -0.14
C ALA A 25 2.01 -5.48 -1.35
N ILE A 26 1.04 -6.16 -1.93
CA ILE A 26 1.31 -7.22 -2.91
C ILE A 26 1.17 -6.79 -4.37
N GLY A 27 0.52 -5.68 -4.63
CA GLY A 27 0.49 -5.11 -5.97
C GLY A 27 -0.76 -5.39 -6.81
N PHE A 28 -1.70 -6.16 -6.32
CA PHE A 28 -2.89 -6.51 -7.09
C PHE A 28 -4.19 -6.00 -6.48
N GLN A 29 -4.16 -5.61 -5.23
CA GLN A 29 -5.38 -5.37 -4.46
C GLN A 29 -6.12 -4.12 -4.94
N VAL A 30 -5.39 -3.02 -5.14
CA VAL A 30 -6.01 -1.77 -5.55
C VAL A 30 -6.68 -1.91 -6.91
N ASN A 31 -6.03 -2.57 -7.87
CA ASN A 31 -6.60 -2.74 -9.20
C ASN A 31 -7.86 -3.60 -9.18
N VAL A 32 -7.86 -4.66 -8.39
CA VAL A 32 -9.05 -5.52 -8.21
C VAL A 32 -10.17 -4.75 -7.51
N ILE A 33 -9.82 -3.97 -6.49
CA ILE A 33 -10.78 -3.16 -5.74
C ILE A 33 -11.46 -2.14 -6.67
N LYS A 34 -10.70 -1.47 -7.53
CA LYS A 34 -11.23 -0.45 -8.44
C LYS A 34 -12.29 -1.00 -9.40
N GLU A 35 -12.20 -2.27 -9.76
CA GLU A 35 -13.18 -2.90 -10.64
C GLU A 35 -14.49 -3.24 -9.94
N ASN A 36 -14.52 -3.20 -8.62
CA ASN A 36 -15.69 -3.53 -7.84
C ASN A 36 -16.53 -2.28 -7.59
N LYS A 37 -17.86 -2.38 -7.82
CA LYS A 37 -18.77 -1.26 -7.63
C LYS A 37 -18.76 -0.70 -6.20
N TYR A 38 -18.46 -1.52 -5.21
CA TYR A 38 -18.44 -1.10 -3.81
C TYR A 38 -17.19 -0.28 -3.46
N SER A 39 -16.23 -0.14 -4.38
CA SER A 39 -15.07 0.72 -4.18
C SER A 39 -15.47 2.18 -3.96
N LEU A 40 -16.67 2.58 -4.37
CA LEU A 40 -17.19 3.92 -4.13
C LEU A 40 -17.33 4.26 -2.64
N PHE A 41 -17.40 3.24 -1.78
CA PHE A 41 -17.50 3.45 -0.34
C PHE A 41 -16.16 3.61 0.35
N LEU A 42 -15.05 3.50 -0.39
CA LEU A 42 -13.71 3.68 0.17
C LEU A 42 -13.34 5.17 0.21
N ASP A 43 -12.72 5.56 1.32
CA ASP A 43 -12.14 6.90 1.43
C ASP A 43 -10.72 6.86 0.87
N LYS A 44 -10.56 7.30 -0.37
CA LYS A 44 -9.28 7.26 -1.09
C LYS A 44 -8.21 8.13 -0.44
N ASN A 45 -8.60 9.13 0.34
CA ASN A 45 -7.64 10.00 1.04
C ASN A 45 -6.88 9.23 2.12
N HIS A 46 -7.40 8.10 2.56
CA HIS A 46 -6.77 7.23 3.55
C HIS A 46 -6.15 5.98 2.92
N TRP A 47 -5.87 6.04 1.60
CA TRP A 47 -5.13 5.02 0.88
C TRP A 47 -3.86 5.63 0.30
N TRP A 48 -2.74 4.98 0.53
CA TRP A 48 -1.48 5.40 -0.05
C TRP A 48 -1.51 5.16 -1.55
N ASN A 49 -1.38 6.24 -2.30
CA ASN A 49 -1.25 6.22 -3.77
C ASN A 49 -2.35 5.43 -4.52
N TYR A 50 -3.58 5.46 -4.02
CA TYR A 50 -4.68 4.69 -4.61
C TYR A 50 -4.85 4.93 -6.11
N ASP A 51 -4.76 6.17 -6.56
CA ASP A 51 -4.97 6.55 -7.97
C ASP A 51 -3.67 6.72 -8.76
N LYS A 52 -2.53 6.27 -8.22
CA LYS A 52 -1.24 6.38 -8.89
C LYS A 52 -0.79 5.05 -9.47
N SER A 53 0.12 5.11 -10.46
CA SER A 53 0.67 3.90 -11.08
C SER A 53 1.56 3.10 -10.12
N ILE A 54 2.30 3.81 -9.25
CA ILE A 54 3.10 3.19 -8.18
C ILE A 54 2.21 3.21 -6.93
N ASN A 55 1.39 2.18 -6.77
CA ASN A 55 0.36 2.14 -5.73
C ASN A 55 0.50 0.96 -4.76
N SER A 56 1.65 0.30 -4.73
CA SER A 56 1.90 -0.80 -3.80
C SER A 56 3.37 -0.89 -3.43
N PHE A 57 3.66 -1.62 -2.37
CA PHE A 57 5.03 -1.92 -1.98
C PHE A 57 5.74 -2.70 -3.10
N HIS A 58 5.03 -3.65 -3.71
CA HIS A 58 5.56 -4.41 -4.83
C HIS A 58 6.00 -3.49 -5.99
N HIS A 59 5.21 -2.48 -6.33
CA HIS A 59 5.55 -1.53 -7.38
C HIS A 59 6.77 -0.67 -7.03
N ILE A 60 6.93 -0.29 -5.77
CA ILE A 60 8.14 0.40 -5.32
C ILE A 60 9.35 -0.48 -5.57
N ALA A 61 9.28 -1.73 -5.15
CA ALA A 61 10.39 -2.67 -5.28
C ALA A 61 10.74 -2.92 -6.76
N GLU A 62 9.74 -3.06 -7.62
CA GLU A 62 9.96 -3.22 -9.07
C GLU A 62 10.64 -1.98 -9.67
N LYS A 63 10.26 -0.80 -9.24
CA LYS A 63 10.87 0.44 -9.71
C LYS A 63 12.33 0.52 -9.28
N LEU A 64 12.65 0.18 -8.04
CA LEU A 64 14.02 0.16 -7.55
C LEU A 64 14.87 -0.84 -8.31
N LYS A 65 14.31 -2.00 -8.63
CA LYS A 65 14.97 -3.02 -9.42
C LYS A 65 15.34 -2.49 -10.81
N SER A 66 14.45 -1.70 -11.42
CA SER A 66 14.71 -1.11 -12.73
C SER A 66 15.89 -0.12 -12.72
N PHE A 67 16.26 0.42 -11.56
CA PHE A 67 17.43 1.27 -11.37
C PHE A 67 18.66 0.47 -10.92
N GLY A 68 18.63 -0.86 -10.99
CA GLY A 68 19.76 -1.71 -10.58
C GLY A 68 19.81 -2.01 -9.10
N ILE A 69 18.80 -1.63 -8.34
CA ILE A 69 18.69 -1.94 -6.92
C ILE A 69 17.89 -3.22 -6.80
N ASP A 70 18.58 -4.29 -6.46
CA ASP A 70 18.01 -5.63 -6.47
C ASP A 70 17.07 -5.90 -5.28
N PHE A 71 16.13 -6.84 -5.48
CA PHE A 71 15.42 -7.45 -4.37
C PHE A 71 16.41 -8.33 -3.61
N LYS A 72 17.02 -7.78 -2.61
CA LYS A 72 17.77 -8.64 -1.70
C LYS A 72 16.80 -9.03 -0.60
N ASP A 73 16.61 -10.31 -0.50
CA ASP A 73 15.89 -10.83 0.60
C ASP A 73 16.75 -10.72 1.84
N ASP A 74 16.62 -10.06 2.73
CA ASP A 74 17.26 -9.93 4.04
C ASP A 74 18.06 -11.16 4.52
N GLY A 75 18.70 -11.88 3.62
CA GLY A 75 19.48 -13.08 3.91
C GLY A 75 18.71 -14.40 3.80
N HIS A 76 17.51 -14.37 3.25
CA HIS A 76 16.67 -15.55 3.14
C HIS A 76 16.62 -16.18 1.74
N GLY A 77 17.46 -15.77 0.81
CA GLY A 77 17.46 -16.29 -0.53
C GLY A 77 16.61 -15.48 -1.49
N SER A 78 16.88 -15.59 -2.77
CA SER A 78 16.29 -14.72 -3.78
C SER A 78 14.91 -15.22 -4.21
N HIS A 79 13.87 -14.87 -3.50
CA HIS A 79 12.51 -15.21 -3.90
C HIS A 79 11.68 -14.01 -4.32
N GLY A 80 12.35 -12.93 -4.75
CA GLY A 80 11.65 -11.72 -5.18
C GLY A 80 11.07 -10.90 -4.04
N HIS A 81 11.48 -11.14 -2.82
CA HIS A 81 11.06 -10.34 -1.69
C HIS A 81 11.79 -8.98 -1.69
N PRO A 82 11.09 -7.89 -1.36
CA PRO A 82 11.72 -6.58 -1.27
C PRO A 82 12.80 -6.56 -0.20
N GLY A 83 13.95 -5.95 -0.53
CA GLY A 83 15.05 -5.80 0.40
C GLY A 83 14.98 -4.53 1.22
N ILE A 84 16.08 -4.22 1.89
CA ILE A 84 16.19 -3.09 2.82
C ILE A 84 15.87 -1.77 2.13
N GLU A 85 16.41 -1.55 0.93
CA GLU A 85 16.20 -0.31 0.17
C GLU A 85 14.73 -0.07 -0.14
N ALA A 86 14.00 -1.13 -0.49
CA ALA A 86 12.58 -1.03 -0.77
C ALA A 86 11.78 -0.72 0.49
N HIS A 87 12.14 -1.32 1.63
CA HIS A 87 11.51 -1.04 2.91
C HIS A 87 11.77 0.40 3.36
N GLU A 88 12.99 0.90 3.19
CA GLU A 88 13.33 2.29 3.49
C GLU A 88 12.51 3.25 2.64
N LYS A 89 12.43 2.98 1.34
CA LYS A 89 11.66 3.83 0.42
C LYS A 89 10.17 3.83 0.78
N LEU A 90 9.60 2.67 1.08
CA LEU A 90 8.21 2.59 1.50
C LEU A 90 7.97 3.36 2.79
N SER A 91 8.85 3.21 3.77
CA SER A 91 8.68 3.92 5.06
C SER A 91 8.76 5.42 4.89
N GLU A 92 9.63 5.94 4.02
CA GLU A 92 9.69 7.36 3.70
C GLU A 92 8.39 7.85 3.08
N GLU A 93 7.86 7.12 2.10
CA GLU A 93 6.62 7.48 1.42
C GLU A 93 5.42 7.43 2.36
N LEU A 94 5.34 6.39 3.19
CA LEU A 94 4.25 6.27 4.17
C LEU A 94 4.33 7.36 5.23
N TYR A 95 5.54 7.71 5.67
CA TYR A 95 5.73 8.77 6.65
C TYR A 95 5.15 10.09 6.17
N VAL A 96 5.45 10.48 4.93
CA VAL A 96 4.93 11.71 4.34
C VAL A 96 3.41 11.70 4.33
N LYS A 97 2.80 10.57 3.95
CA LYS A 97 1.34 10.44 3.88
C LYS A 97 0.72 10.49 5.27
N VAL A 98 1.26 9.78 6.23
CA VAL A 98 0.76 9.74 7.61
C VAL A 98 0.85 11.12 8.25
N LYS A 99 1.96 11.82 8.02
CA LYS A 99 2.15 13.18 8.53
C LYS A 99 1.07 14.13 8.05
N ASN A 100 0.58 13.95 6.83
CA ASN A 100 -0.47 14.80 6.26
C ASN A 100 -1.88 14.41 6.75
N ILE A 101 -2.08 13.19 7.23
CA ILE A 101 -3.35 12.72 7.77
C ILE A 101 -3.49 13.10 9.25
N LEU A 102 -2.42 13.01 10.00
CA LEU A 102 -2.40 13.37 11.42
C LEU A 102 -2.31 14.89 11.57
#